data_942258dc6c6b84a1e65b209f5552c876
#
_entry.id   942258dc6c6b84a1e65b209f5552c876
#
_cell.length_a   1.000
_cell.length_b   1.000
_cell.length_c   1.000
_cell.angle_alpha   90.00
_cell.angle_beta   90.00
_cell.angle_gamma   90.00
#
_symmetry.space_group_name_H-M   'P 1'
#
loop_
_entity.id
_entity.type
_entity.pdbx_description
1 polymer ?
#
loop_
_entity_poly.entity_id
_entity_poly.type
_entity_poly.pdbx_seq_one_letter_code
_entity_poly.pdbx_strand_id
1 'polypeptide(L)'
;MLIKNQTYETVITDYTTEGQGIAHIEGCTVFIPNAIAGERVTVRIELVRKTWAAGKIVELLEKSPPRVNRECPVAKLCGGCDFWHMDYEEETRLKADRVKTCLTRLGGENLEEVPILAAPTCHGYRNKAQYPVARKKGRAYAGFFRAGTHDVVENKRCLILPEETDAVKDAVMDYVNQYRVSIYDEAAHKGLLRHIYVRRGVVSGQVLVCLVCNGDKLPKTPELLKRLQKIPGFTTLVLSVNTKKGNAVLGDKFITLHGPGYIEDTLCGLTFRLSPRSFYQVNHHQAQRLYEAAIAQAEITKDDLVLDLYCGVGTITLAMASAAGRVIGVEVIPQAVEDAKDNAKRNGIENAEFFCGDAGQAALELDKQGIIPDVVVVDPPRKGLNADTIEALHRMGPRRIVYVSCDPATLSRDVALLKERGYTLKNAMAADLFPRCSHVESIVCLSRKEVSDYLRISVNTEDLETNAGRIYSNDDIKQYIEDKYGFKVHSAYIGQVREKLGIREHENYNDSHTSPRKPTVCPEEKEAAIMEALKHFGFI
;
A
#
# COMPACT_ATOMS: atom_id res chain seq x y z
N MET A 1 -15.93 -37.38 -1.02
CA MET A 1 -16.39 -35.98 -1.25
C MET A 1 -16.88 -35.40 0.06
N LEU A 2 -16.34 -34.27 0.49
CA LEU A 2 -16.67 -33.69 1.80
C LEU A 2 -18.14 -33.30 1.91
N ILE A 3 -18.73 -33.55 3.08
CA ILE A 3 -20.14 -33.29 3.35
C ILE A 3 -20.24 -32.16 4.39
N LYS A 4 -21.06 -31.16 4.11
CA LYS A 4 -21.33 -30.03 5.02
C LYS A 4 -21.89 -30.56 6.36
N ASN A 5 -21.43 -30.00 7.47
CA ASN A 5 -21.74 -30.34 8.87
C ASN A 5 -21.15 -31.67 9.36
N GLN A 6 -20.48 -32.46 8.54
CA GLN A 6 -19.70 -33.60 9.01
C GLN A 6 -18.35 -33.19 9.58
N THR A 7 -17.82 -34.05 10.45
CA THR A 7 -16.52 -33.88 11.12
C THR A 7 -15.49 -34.82 10.51
N TYR A 8 -14.25 -34.33 10.39
CA TYR A 8 -13.12 -35.09 9.86
C TYR A 8 -11.88 -34.80 10.73
N GLU A 9 -11.09 -35.84 11.01
CA GLU A 9 -9.76 -35.63 11.58
C GLU A 9 -8.76 -35.33 10.48
N THR A 10 -7.86 -34.38 10.76
CA THR A 10 -6.83 -33.98 9.80
C THR A 10 -5.64 -33.33 10.51
N VAL A 11 -4.52 -33.22 9.79
CA VAL A 11 -3.35 -32.44 10.20
C VAL A 11 -3.32 -31.14 9.40
N ILE A 12 -3.01 -30.04 10.08
CA ILE A 12 -2.80 -28.75 9.45
C ILE A 12 -1.40 -28.73 8.84
N THR A 13 -1.31 -28.53 7.53
CA THR A 13 -0.05 -28.66 6.78
C THR A 13 0.61 -27.33 6.43
N ASP A 14 -0.18 -26.25 6.34
CA ASP A 14 0.32 -24.93 5.89
C ASP A 14 -0.65 -23.81 6.30
N TYR A 15 -0.40 -22.60 5.84
CA TYR A 15 -1.23 -21.42 6.06
C TYR A 15 -1.65 -20.74 4.76
N THR A 16 -2.79 -20.08 4.78
CA THR A 16 -3.14 -19.06 3.76
C THR A 16 -2.37 -17.77 4.00
N THR A 17 -2.42 -16.87 3.04
CA THR A 17 -1.86 -15.49 3.18
C THR A 17 -2.49 -14.69 4.32
N GLU A 18 -3.71 -15.03 4.75
CA GLU A 18 -4.40 -14.43 5.90
C GLU A 18 -4.15 -15.18 7.22
N GLY A 19 -3.31 -16.23 7.19
CA GLY A 19 -2.95 -17.02 8.37
C GLY A 19 -4.01 -18.02 8.83
N GLN A 20 -4.93 -18.43 7.95
CA GLN A 20 -5.80 -19.57 8.20
C GLN A 20 -5.00 -20.85 7.95
N GLY A 21 -5.17 -21.88 8.78
CA GLY A 21 -4.55 -23.17 8.52
C GLY A 21 -5.12 -23.84 7.28
N ILE A 22 -4.27 -24.58 6.59
CA ILE A 22 -4.61 -25.39 5.41
C ILE A 22 -4.50 -26.87 5.79
N ALA A 23 -5.52 -27.63 5.43
CA ALA A 23 -5.50 -29.10 5.49
C ALA A 23 -5.98 -29.70 4.17
N HIS A 24 -5.61 -30.94 3.92
CA HIS A 24 -6.09 -31.71 2.78
C HIS A 24 -6.90 -32.91 3.29
N ILE A 25 -8.19 -32.94 2.97
CA ILE A 25 -9.12 -33.98 3.40
C ILE A 25 -9.76 -34.59 2.15
N GLU A 26 -9.62 -35.90 1.92
CA GLU A 26 -10.13 -36.61 0.73
C GLU A 26 -9.77 -35.92 -0.59
N GLY A 27 -8.54 -35.35 -0.69
CA GLY A 27 -8.06 -34.62 -1.88
C GLY A 27 -8.61 -33.22 -2.06
N CYS A 28 -9.41 -32.71 -1.11
CA CYS A 28 -9.95 -31.35 -1.11
C CYS A 28 -9.15 -30.46 -0.15
N THR A 29 -8.77 -29.26 -0.59
CA THR A 29 -8.15 -28.25 0.27
C THR A 29 -9.19 -27.65 1.21
N VAL A 30 -8.91 -27.62 2.50
CA VAL A 30 -9.80 -27.09 3.55
C VAL A 30 -9.12 -25.97 4.28
N PHE A 31 -9.75 -24.78 4.31
CA PHE A 31 -9.29 -23.61 5.06
C PHE A 31 -9.92 -23.57 6.44
N ILE A 32 -9.08 -23.43 7.47
CA ILE A 32 -9.48 -23.60 8.86
C ILE A 32 -8.98 -22.41 9.69
N PRO A 33 -9.87 -21.46 10.04
CA PRO A 33 -9.51 -20.32 10.89
C PRO A 33 -8.98 -20.77 12.26
N ASN A 34 -7.98 -20.05 12.77
CA ASN A 34 -7.36 -20.28 14.07
C ASN A 34 -6.65 -21.64 14.24
N ALA A 35 -6.33 -22.32 13.16
CA ALA A 35 -5.48 -23.51 13.16
C ALA A 35 -4.01 -23.12 13.00
N ILE A 36 -3.11 -23.94 13.54
CA ILE A 36 -1.66 -23.77 13.44
C ILE A 36 -1.08 -24.99 12.72
N ALA A 37 -0.11 -24.75 11.84
CA ALA A 37 0.59 -25.83 11.12
C ALA A 37 1.20 -26.83 12.09
N GLY A 38 1.09 -28.13 11.78
CA GLY A 38 1.52 -29.22 12.63
C GLY A 38 0.47 -29.71 13.66
N GLU A 39 -0.68 -29.03 13.80
CA GLU A 39 -1.74 -29.50 14.70
C GLU A 39 -2.53 -30.64 14.09
N ARG A 40 -2.93 -31.59 14.93
CA ARG A 40 -3.95 -32.60 14.60
C ARG A 40 -5.28 -32.18 15.22
N VAL A 41 -6.30 -32.06 14.39
CA VAL A 41 -7.59 -31.45 14.76
C VAL A 41 -8.76 -32.25 14.21
N THR A 42 -9.89 -32.19 14.91
CA THR A 42 -11.21 -32.56 14.37
C THR A 42 -11.86 -31.31 13.81
N VAL A 43 -12.15 -31.29 12.51
CA VAL A 43 -12.72 -30.14 11.78
C VAL A 43 -14.15 -30.48 11.36
N ARG A 44 -15.10 -29.59 11.67
CA ARG A 44 -16.44 -29.63 11.10
C ARG A 44 -16.48 -28.78 9.84
N ILE A 45 -16.92 -29.35 8.72
CA ILE A 45 -17.06 -28.65 7.44
C ILE A 45 -18.26 -27.70 7.49
N GLU A 46 -18.03 -26.39 7.28
CA GLU A 46 -19.08 -25.36 7.27
C GLU A 46 -19.51 -24.99 5.85
N LEU A 47 -18.57 -25.04 4.89
CA LEU A 47 -18.82 -24.71 3.49
C LEU A 47 -18.05 -25.66 2.56
N VAL A 48 -18.71 -26.13 1.50
CA VAL A 48 -18.08 -26.91 0.42
C VAL A 48 -18.25 -26.17 -0.90
N ARG A 49 -17.16 -26.03 -1.64
CA ARG A 49 -17.11 -25.48 -3.00
C ARG A 49 -16.54 -26.52 -3.96
N LYS A 50 -16.50 -26.24 -5.25
CA LYS A 50 -16.03 -27.17 -6.29
C LYS A 50 -14.57 -27.61 -6.08
N THR A 51 -13.69 -26.71 -5.62
CA THR A 51 -12.24 -26.92 -5.53
C THR A 51 -11.69 -26.80 -4.11
N TRP A 52 -12.48 -26.34 -3.15
CA TRP A 52 -12.07 -26.13 -1.77
C TRP A 52 -13.24 -26.20 -0.79
N ALA A 53 -12.93 -26.31 0.47
CA ALA A 53 -13.91 -26.25 1.55
C ALA A 53 -13.41 -25.33 2.68
N ALA A 54 -14.32 -24.89 3.54
CA ALA A 54 -13.98 -24.21 4.79
C ALA A 54 -14.52 -25.01 5.97
N GLY A 55 -13.75 -25.06 7.03
CA GLY A 55 -14.10 -25.79 8.23
C GLY A 55 -13.74 -25.02 9.49
N LYS A 56 -14.23 -25.53 10.62
CA LYS A 56 -13.96 -24.98 11.95
C LYS A 56 -13.47 -26.08 12.88
N ILE A 57 -12.43 -25.79 13.65
CA ILE A 57 -11.94 -26.70 14.69
C ILE A 57 -13.08 -26.97 15.71
N VAL A 58 -13.42 -28.22 15.90
CA VAL A 58 -14.33 -28.68 16.94
C VAL A 58 -13.53 -29.17 18.14
N GLU A 59 -12.43 -29.88 17.87
CA GLU A 59 -11.54 -30.45 18.89
C GLU A 59 -10.09 -30.35 18.43
N LEU A 60 -9.21 -30.01 19.36
CA LEU A 60 -7.76 -29.95 19.16
C LEU A 60 -7.16 -31.20 19.78
N LEU A 61 -6.78 -32.18 18.93
CA LEU A 61 -6.29 -33.49 19.35
C LEU A 61 -4.82 -33.40 19.77
N GLU A 62 -3.99 -32.73 18.96
CA GLU A 62 -2.57 -32.50 19.25
C GLU A 62 -2.22 -31.05 18.96
N LYS A 63 -1.59 -30.40 19.94
CA LYS A 63 -1.16 -29.00 19.84
C LYS A 63 0.18 -28.89 19.13
N SER A 64 0.34 -27.91 18.24
CA SER A 64 1.64 -27.48 17.76
C SER A 64 2.36 -26.62 18.82
N PRO A 65 3.71 -26.64 18.90
CA PRO A 65 4.46 -25.87 19.89
C PRO A 65 4.10 -24.38 19.97
N PRO A 66 3.88 -23.66 18.84
CA PRO A 66 3.52 -22.23 18.88
C PRO A 66 2.09 -21.94 19.38
N ARG A 67 1.29 -22.94 19.74
CA ARG A 67 -0.06 -22.76 20.28
C ARG A 67 -0.04 -22.18 21.68
N VAL A 68 -0.60 -20.96 21.85
CA VAL A 68 -0.73 -20.30 23.15
C VAL A 68 -2.19 -20.12 23.59
N ASN A 69 -2.39 -19.90 24.88
CA ASN A 69 -3.70 -19.49 25.37
C ASN A 69 -3.97 -18.04 24.97
N ARG A 70 -5.20 -17.78 24.50
CA ARG A 70 -5.60 -16.42 24.12
C ARG A 70 -5.72 -15.53 25.34
N GLU A 71 -4.94 -14.45 25.39
CA GLU A 71 -5.04 -13.45 26.45
C GLU A 71 -6.29 -12.58 26.29
N CYS A 72 -6.66 -12.22 25.07
CA CYS A 72 -7.82 -11.38 24.80
C CYS A 72 -9.13 -12.18 24.96
N PRO A 73 -10.01 -11.81 25.91
CA PRO A 73 -11.22 -12.58 26.21
C PRO A 73 -12.24 -12.59 25.07
N VAL A 74 -12.20 -11.60 24.20
CA VAL A 74 -13.12 -11.45 23.05
C VAL A 74 -12.51 -11.87 21.71
N ALA A 75 -11.29 -12.39 21.70
CA ALA A 75 -10.56 -12.72 20.47
C ALA A 75 -11.31 -13.70 19.52
N LYS A 76 -12.18 -14.56 20.06
CA LYS A 76 -13.00 -15.48 19.25
C LYS A 76 -14.15 -14.81 18.51
N LEU A 77 -14.52 -13.60 18.90
CA LEU A 77 -15.71 -12.88 18.42
C LEU A 77 -15.36 -11.57 17.72
N CYS A 78 -14.37 -10.85 18.26
CA CYS A 78 -13.90 -9.58 17.74
C CYS A 78 -13.16 -9.76 16.44
N GLY A 79 -13.46 -8.96 15.41
CA GLY A 79 -12.80 -8.97 14.11
C GLY A 79 -11.54 -8.10 14.03
N GLY A 80 -11.01 -7.62 15.17
CA GLY A 80 -9.86 -6.71 15.18
C GLY A 80 -8.48 -7.38 15.22
N CYS A 81 -8.42 -8.68 15.52
CA CYS A 81 -7.17 -9.43 15.63
C CYS A 81 -7.35 -10.89 15.18
N ASP A 82 -6.30 -11.46 14.56
CA ASP A 82 -6.31 -12.80 13.97
C ASP A 82 -5.50 -13.81 14.81
N PHE A 83 -4.39 -13.40 15.45
CA PHE A 83 -3.31 -14.29 15.90
C PHE A 83 -3.13 -14.45 17.42
N TRP A 84 -4.15 -14.12 18.24
CA TRP A 84 -4.08 -14.36 19.68
C TRP A 84 -3.95 -15.85 20.09
N HIS A 85 -4.01 -16.77 19.16
CA HIS A 85 -3.94 -18.22 19.38
C HIS A 85 -2.56 -18.81 19.13
N MET A 86 -1.63 -18.02 18.56
CA MET A 86 -0.23 -18.44 18.32
C MET A 86 0.74 -17.50 19.04
N ASP A 87 1.96 -17.97 19.30
CA ASP A 87 3.02 -17.13 19.83
C ASP A 87 3.46 -16.07 18.81
N TYR A 88 4.27 -15.14 19.26
CA TYR A 88 4.66 -14.00 18.41
C TYR A 88 5.77 -14.37 17.42
N GLU A 89 6.56 -15.37 17.71
CA GLU A 89 7.61 -15.87 16.82
C GLU A 89 7.01 -16.51 15.57
N GLU A 90 6.03 -17.38 15.73
CA GLU A 90 5.30 -17.97 14.61
C GLU A 90 4.52 -16.93 13.79
N GLU A 91 3.90 -15.95 14.47
CA GLU A 91 3.22 -14.84 13.79
C GLU A 91 4.19 -14.06 12.89
N THR A 92 5.38 -13.73 13.37
CA THR A 92 6.38 -12.97 12.60
C THR A 92 6.96 -13.81 11.46
N ARG A 93 7.23 -15.09 11.70
CA ARG A 93 7.65 -16.04 10.67
C ARG A 93 6.64 -16.09 9.52
N LEU A 94 5.36 -16.25 9.85
CA LEU A 94 4.27 -16.29 8.86
C LEU A 94 4.21 -15.01 8.03
N LYS A 95 4.38 -13.83 8.64
CA LYS A 95 4.38 -12.54 7.96
C LYS A 95 5.58 -12.39 7.02
N ALA A 96 6.77 -12.80 7.45
CA ALA A 96 7.97 -12.80 6.62
C ALA A 96 7.83 -13.76 5.43
N ASP A 97 7.33 -14.98 5.66
CA ASP A 97 7.06 -15.99 4.63
C ASP A 97 6.03 -15.50 3.59
N ARG A 98 5.04 -14.74 4.03
CA ARG A 98 4.06 -14.11 3.12
C ARG A 98 4.73 -13.12 2.17
N VAL A 99 5.58 -12.23 2.66
CA VAL A 99 6.32 -11.27 1.82
C VAL A 99 7.24 -12.00 0.86
N LYS A 100 8.02 -12.98 1.35
CA LYS A 100 8.89 -13.84 0.54
C LYS A 100 8.10 -14.52 -0.58
N THR A 101 7.00 -15.18 -0.24
CA THR A 101 6.17 -15.93 -1.20
C THR A 101 5.61 -15.03 -2.29
N CYS A 102 5.15 -13.82 -1.95
CA CYS A 102 4.66 -12.86 -2.92
C CYS A 102 5.78 -12.38 -3.85
N LEU A 103 6.93 -11.99 -3.33
CA LEU A 103 8.07 -11.54 -4.12
C LEU A 103 8.60 -12.66 -5.03
N THR A 104 8.62 -13.91 -4.56
CA THR A 104 9.06 -15.05 -5.37
C THR A 104 8.06 -15.38 -6.48
N ARG A 105 6.77 -15.52 -6.15
CA ARG A 105 5.78 -16.00 -7.12
C ARG A 105 5.28 -14.93 -8.09
N LEU A 106 5.13 -13.69 -7.62
CA LEU A 106 4.58 -12.57 -8.40
C LEU A 106 5.68 -11.60 -8.86
N GLY A 107 6.70 -11.37 -8.03
CA GLY A 107 7.83 -10.48 -8.33
C GLY A 107 8.92 -11.15 -9.17
N GLY A 108 8.91 -12.48 -9.29
CA GLY A 108 9.93 -13.24 -10.01
C GLY A 108 11.32 -13.14 -9.35
N GLU A 109 11.36 -13.00 -8.01
CA GLU A 109 12.59 -12.94 -7.23
C GLU A 109 12.95 -14.33 -6.66
N ASN A 110 14.24 -14.61 -6.54
CA ASN A 110 14.72 -15.82 -5.88
C ASN A 110 15.30 -15.44 -4.51
N LEU A 111 14.45 -15.49 -3.46
CA LEU A 111 14.81 -15.11 -2.10
C LEU A 111 14.83 -16.35 -1.20
N GLU A 112 15.93 -16.57 -0.49
CA GLU A 112 16.00 -17.64 0.52
C GLU A 112 15.17 -17.28 1.76
N GLU A 113 15.28 -16.02 2.22
CA GLU A 113 14.50 -15.50 3.34
C GLU A 113 14.23 -13.99 3.18
N VAL A 114 13.29 -13.47 3.94
CA VAL A 114 13.02 -12.04 4.09
C VAL A 114 13.06 -11.71 5.58
N PRO A 115 14.00 -10.87 6.03
CA PRO A 115 14.06 -10.45 7.43
C PRO A 115 12.83 -9.65 7.82
N ILE A 116 12.44 -9.72 9.12
CA ILE A 116 11.30 -8.98 9.64
C ILE A 116 11.69 -8.07 10.81
N LEU A 117 11.24 -6.80 10.75
CA LEU A 117 11.23 -5.90 11.89
C LEU A 117 10.06 -6.28 12.81
N ALA A 118 10.31 -7.20 13.74
CA ALA A 118 9.34 -7.57 14.75
C ALA A 118 9.04 -6.40 15.69
N ALA A 119 7.78 -6.24 16.13
CA ALA A 119 7.40 -5.19 17.06
C ALA A 119 7.94 -5.49 18.48
N PRO A 120 8.35 -4.47 19.24
CA PRO A 120 8.86 -4.66 20.60
C PRO A 120 7.77 -5.10 21.58
N THR A 121 6.50 -4.88 21.25
CA THR A 121 5.35 -5.29 22.06
C THR A 121 4.12 -5.57 21.19
N CYS A 122 3.31 -6.53 21.64
CA CYS A 122 1.99 -6.80 21.08
C CYS A 122 0.86 -6.06 21.82
N HIS A 123 1.18 -5.32 22.89
CA HIS A 123 0.22 -4.68 23.76
C HIS A 123 0.35 -3.15 23.72
N GLY A 124 -0.78 -2.44 23.81
CA GLY A 124 -0.82 -0.99 23.94
C GLY A 124 -0.21 -0.18 22.80
N TYR A 125 0.14 -0.82 21.69
CA TYR A 125 0.89 -0.19 20.61
C TYR A 125 0.07 0.75 19.72
N ARG A 126 -1.27 0.50 19.65
CA ARG A 126 -2.15 1.17 18.69
C ARG A 126 -2.64 2.50 19.24
N ASN A 127 -2.13 3.59 18.70
CA ASN A 127 -2.41 4.96 19.16
C ASN A 127 -3.78 5.52 18.72
N LYS A 128 -4.58 4.75 17.98
CA LYS A 128 -5.89 5.17 17.47
C LYS A 128 -6.94 4.08 17.61
N ALA A 129 -8.08 4.42 18.20
CA ALA A 129 -9.25 3.57 18.31
C ALA A 129 -10.48 4.21 17.66
N GLN A 130 -11.33 3.37 17.06
CA GLN A 130 -12.64 3.74 16.53
C GLN A 130 -13.65 2.72 17.05
N TYR A 131 -14.39 3.09 18.10
CA TYR A 131 -15.38 2.21 18.72
C TYR A 131 -16.77 2.48 18.13
N PRO A 132 -17.37 1.56 17.36
CA PRO A 132 -18.79 1.61 17.08
C PRO A 132 -19.58 1.49 18.38
N VAL A 133 -20.72 2.20 18.45
CA VAL A 133 -21.61 2.20 19.61
C VAL A 133 -22.91 1.49 19.25
N ALA A 134 -23.38 0.64 20.15
CA ALA A 134 -24.62 -0.11 19.99
C ALA A 134 -25.49 -0.05 21.25
N ARG A 135 -26.73 -0.53 21.17
CA ARG A 135 -27.65 -0.62 22.30
C ARG A 135 -28.24 -2.02 22.41
N LYS A 136 -28.22 -2.59 23.61
CA LYS A 136 -28.83 -3.89 23.89
C LYS A 136 -29.56 -3.82 25.25
N LYS A 137 -30.80 -4.31 25.29
CA LYS A 137 -31.64 -4.31 26.50
C LYS A 137 -31.67 -2.96 27.23
N GLY A 138 -31.78 -1.86 26.47
CA GLY A 138 -31.86 -0.49 27.03
C GLY A 138 -30.49 0.15 27.37
N ARG A 139 -29.39 -0.60 27.49
CA ARG A 139 -28.04 -0.11 27.80
C ARG A 139 -27.24 0.10 26.51
N ALA A 140 -26.64 1.27 26.38
CA ALA A 140 -25.64 1.53 25.33
C ALA A 140 -24.28 0.96 25.75
N TYR A 141 -23.54 0.42 24.76
CA TYR A 141 -22.20 -0.14 24.91
C TYR A 141 -21.36 0.14 23.67
N ALA A 142 -20.06 0.07 23.81
CA ALA A 142 -19.12 0.24 22.71
C ALA A 142 -18.13 -0.94 22.65
N GLY A 143 -17.56 -1.17 21.48
CA GLY A 143 -16.59 -2.25 21.27
C GLY A 143 -16.07 -2.25 19.86
N PHE A 144 -15.93 -3.43 19.25
CA PHE A 144 -15.49 -3.58 17.87
C PHE A 144 -16.43 -4.52 17.10
N PHE A 145 -16.46 -4.40 15.79
CA PHE A 145 -17.30 -5.29 14.99
C PHE A 145 -16.81 -6.73 15.03
N ARG A 146 -17.74 -7.67 15.02
CA ARG A 146 -17.47 -9.07 14.71
C ARG A 146 -16.99 -9.16 13.26
N ALA A 147 -16.03 -10.05 13.01
CA ALA A 147 -15.50 -10.25 11.65
C ALA A 147 -16.62 -10.49 10.63
N GLY A 148 -16.59 -9.71 9.53
CA GLY A 148 -17.54 -9.81 8.43
C GLY A 148 -18.98 -9.32 8.73
N THR A 149 -19.20 -8.64 9.86
CA THR A 149 -20.54 -8.14 10.26
C THR A 149 -20.44 -6.72 10.84
N HIS A 150 -21.61 -6.08 11.08
CA HIS A 150 -21.72 -4.84 11.85
C HIS A 150 -22.21 -5.09 13.29
N ASP A 151 -22.19 -6.34 13.76
CA ASP A 151 -22.51 -6.67 15.14
C ASP A 151 -21.39 -6.19 16.07
N VAL A 152 -21.70 -5.33 17.01
CA VAL A 152 -20.72 -4.81 17.98
C VAL A 152 -20.48 -5.84 19.07
N VAL A 153 -19.23 -6.27 19.21
CA VAL A 153 -18.74 -7.09 20.33
C VAL A 153 -18.29 -6.14 21.43
N GLU A 154 -19.00 -6.16 22.55
CA GLU A 154 -18.63 -5.35 23.72
C GLU A 154 -17.23 -5.79 24.22
N ASN A 155 -16.32 -4.84 24.35
CA ASN A 155 -14.98 -5.06 24.86
C ASN A 155 -14.69 -4.11 26.02
N LYS A 156 -14.45 -4.67 27.20
CA LYS A 156 -14.11 -3.88 28.38
C LYS A 156 -12.71 -3.29 28.27
N ARG A 157 -11.75 -4.08 27.83
CA ARG A 157 -10.35 -3.68 27.64
C ARG A 157 -9.80 -4.29 26.34
N CYS A 158 -9.25 -3.44 25.50
CA CYS A 158 -8.58 -3.87 24.27
C CYS A 158 -7.07 -3.92 24.50
N LEU A 159 -6.46 -5.10 24.45
CA LEU A 159 -5.05 -5.30 24.81
C LEU A 159 -4.06 -4.61 23.86
N ILE A 160 -4.44 -4.34 22.62
CA ILE A 160 -3.59 -3.63 21.66
C ILE A 160 -3.67 -2.10 21.79
N LEU A 161 -4.59 -1.58 22.61
CA LEU A 161 -4.80 -0.15 22.82
C LEU A 161 -4.22 0.31 24.18
N PRO A 162 -3.77 1.57 24.28
CA PRO A 162 -3.42 2.19 25.57
C PRO A 162 -4.64 2.30 26.48
N GLU A 163 -4.40 2.29 27.79
CA GLU A 163 -5.47 2.33 28.79
C GLU A 163 -6.33 3.59 28.72
N GLU A 164 -5.75 4.72 28.31
CA GLU A 164 -6.45 6.00 28.16
C GLU A 164 -7.58 5.91 27.12
N THR A 165 -7.43 5.07 26.09
CA THR A 165 -8.48 4.90 25.07
C THR A 165 -9.71 4.18 25.63
N ASP A 166 -9.50 3.18 26.49
CA ASP A 166 -10.59 2.50 27.18
C ASP A 166 -11.21 3.42 28.25
N ALA A 167 -10.42 4.21 28.96
CA ALA A 167 -10.92 5.21 29.91
C ALA A 167 -11.83 6.25 29.23
N VAL A 168 -11.46 6.72 28.02
CA VAL A 168 -12.31 7.60 27.20
C VAL A 168 -13.60 6.90 26.80
N LYS A 169 -13.52 5.66 26.29
CA LYS A 169 -14.70 4.86 25.93
C LYS A 169 -15.67 4.74 27.10
N ASP A 170 -15.18 4.40 28.29
CA ASP A 170 -15.98 4.21 29.48
C ASP A 170 -16.61 5.53 29.94
N ALA A 171 -15.85 6.63 29.99
CA ALA A 171 -16.38 7.96 30.34
C ALA A 171 -17.50 8.43 29.38
N VAL A 172 -17.34 8.17 28.06
CA VAL A 172 -18.37 8.47 27.07
C VAL A 172 -19.59 7.57 27.25
N MET A 173 -19.41 6.28 27.49
CA MET A 173 -20.53 5.35 27.67
C MET A 173 -21.30 5.62 28.94
N ASP A 174 -20.67 6.02 30.04
CA ASP A 174 -21.31 6.45 31.25
C ASP A 174 -22.15 7.72 31.02
N TYR A 175 -21.58 8.71 30.30
CA TYR A 175 -22.33 9.91 29.91
C TYR A 175 -23.55 9.54 29.04
N VAL A 176 -23.36 8.71 28.01
CA VAL A 176 -24.43 8.29 27.09
C VAL A 176 -25.56 7.58 27.81
N ASN A 177 -25.27 6.69 28.74
CA ASN A 177 -26.27 5.95 29.50
C ASN A 177 -26.98 6.85 30.53
N GLN A 178 -26.23 7.72 31.24
CA GLN A 178 -26.80 8.62 32.25
C GLN A 178 -27.75 9.64 31.61
N TYR A 179 -27.37 10.26 30.50
CA TYR A 179 -28.16 11.32 29.84
C TYR A 179 -29.04 10.80 28.71
N ARG A 180 -29.12 9.47 28.54
CA ARG A 180 -29.93 8.77 27.51
C ARG A 180 -29.70 9.30 26.10
N VAL A 181 -28.45 9.59 25.77
CA VAL A 181 -28.08 10.01 24.41
C VAL A 181 -28.46 8.91 23.41
N SER A 182 -29.15 9.28 22.34
CA SER A 182 -29.58 8.30 21.34
C SER A 182 -28.40 7.73 20.56
N ILE A 183 -28.41 6.41 20.35
CA ILE A 183 -27.44 5.72 19.54
C ILE A 183 -27.97 5.62 18.13
N TYR A 184 -27.10 5.84 17.16
CA TYR A 184 -27.42 5.73 15.75
C TYR A 184 -27.73 4.28 15.37
N ASP A 185 -28.84 4.10 14.69
CA ASP A 185 -29.28 2.85 14.07
C ASP A 185 -29.10 2.95 12.56
N GLU A 186 -28.26 2.08 12.01
CA GLU A 186 -27.93 2.11 10.57
C GLU A 186 -29.14 1.78 9.68
N ALA A 187 -29.99 0.84 10.11
CA ALA A 187 -31.14 0.41 9.34
C ALA A 187 -32.22 1.50 9.30
N ALA A 188 -32.52 2.11 10.44
CA ALA A 188 -33.51 3.19 10.58
C ALA A 188 -32.96 4.57 10.16
N HIS A 189 -31.64 4.72 10.05
CA HIS A 189 -30.94 6.01 9.85
C HIS A 189 -31.35 7.08 10.87
N LYS A 190 -31.51 6.67 12.13
CA LYS A 190 -31.98 7.52 13.26
C LYS A 190 -31.03 7.38 14.45
N GLY A 191 -31.07 8.38 15.34
CA GLY A 191 -30.20 8.44 16.49
C GLY A 191 -28.99 9.34 16.28
N LEU A 192 -28.22 9.62 17.32
CA LEU A 192 -27.17 10.64 17.31
C LEU A 192 -25.75 10.02 17.23
N LEU A 193 -25.33 9.30 18.29
CA LEU A 193 -23.96 8.85 18.42
C LEU A 193 -23.70 7.57 17.59
N ARG A 194 -22.72 7.63 16.69
CA ARG A 194 -22.31 6.53 15.80
C ARG A 194 -21.06 5.84 16.32
N HIS A 195 -19.97 6.63 16.53
CA HIS A 195 -18.67 6.09 16.93
C HIS A 195 -18.00 7.00 17.97
N ILE A 196 -17.14 6.41 18.78
CA ILE A 196 -16.16 7.10 19.61
C ILE A 196 -14.80 6.92 18.95
N TYR A 197 -14.21 8.01 18.48
CA TYR A 197 -12.87 8.02 17.94
C TYR A 197 -11.92 8.59 18.98
N VAL A 198 -10.83 7.90 19.26
CA VAL A 198 -9.79 8.32 20.19
C VAL A 198 -8.45 8.27 19.49
N ARG A 199 -7.62 9.28 19.64
CA ARG A 199 -6.22 9.29 19.23
C ARG A 199 -5.37 9.74 20.41
N ARG A 200 -4.25 9.03 20.63
CA ARG A 200 -3.26 9.35 21.65
C ARG A 200 -1.92 9.63 21.01
N GLY A 201 -1.28 10.75 21.35
CA GLY A 201 0.12 10.99 21.07
C GLY A 201 0.98 10.09 21.96
N VAL A 202 1.87 9.32 21.36
CA VAL A 202 2.66 8.32 22.12
C VAL A 202 3.73 9.02 22.96
N VAL A 203 4.43 9.98 22.37
CA VAL A 203 5.48 10.76 23.03
C VAL A 203 4.88 11.88 23.87
N SER A 204 3.92 12.62 23.32
CA SER A 204 3.32 13.77 24.02
C SER A 204 2.33 13.38 25.14
N GLY A 205 1.78 12.18 25.10
CA GLY A 205 0.72 11.75 26.01
C GLY A 205 -0.63 12.43 25.77
N GLN A 206 -0.76 13.35 24.80
CA GLN A 206 -1.98 14.07 24.49
C GLN A 206 -3.07 13.15 23.97
N VAL A 207 -4.33 13.39 24.37
CA VAL A 207 -5.49 12.58 23.96
C VAL A 207 -6.52 13.46 23.25
N LEU A 208 -6.83 13.09 22.02
CA LEU A 208 -7.91 13.64 21.20
C LEU A 208 -9.11 12.69 21.25
N VAL A 209 -10.25 13.22 21.61
CA VAL A 209 -11.54 12.53 21.54
C VAL A 209 -12.37 13.15 20.42
N CYS A 210 -12.87 12.32 19.48
CA CYS A 210 -13.78 12.77 18.44
C CYS A 210 -15.04 11.91 18.48
N LEU A 211 -16.19 12.53 18.76
CA LEU A 211 -17.48 11.85 18.71
C LEU A 211 -18.07 11.98 17.32
N VAL A 212 -18.36 10.86 16.71
CA VAL A 212 -18.99 10.81 15.38
C VAL A 212 -20.49 10.74 15.55
N CYS A 213 -21.19 11.76 15.07
CA CYS A 213 -22.61 11.94 15.31
C CYS A 213 -23.40 12.16 14.02
N ASN A 214 -24.62 11.65 13.99
CA ASN A 214 -25.63 11.95 12.97
C ASN A 214 -26.37 13.26 13.32
N GLY A 215 -25.60 14.34 13.47
CA GLY A 215 -26.09 15.67 13.86
C GLY A 215 -24.95 16.53 14.39
N ASP A 216 -25.20 17.83 14.52
CA ASP A 216 -24.19 18.83 14.88
C ASP A 216 -24.26 19.34 16.32
N LYS A 217 -25.14 18.77 17.15
CA LYS A 217 -25.30 19.13 18.54
C LYS A 217 -25.19 17.93 19.47
N LEU A 218 -24.37 18.06 20.51
CA LEU A 218 -24.22 17.05 21.56
C LEU A 218 -24.92 17.55 22.83
N PRO A 219 -25.94 16.85 23.38
CA PRO A 219 -26.63 17.29 24.58
C PRO A 219 -25.71 17.18 25.78
N LYS A 220 -25.85 18.12 26.74
CA LYS A 220 -25.11 18.09 28.01
C LYS A 220 -23.58 17.98 27.84
N THR A 221 -23.02 18.62 26.84
CA THR A 221 -21.55 18.63 26.55
C THR A 221 -20.71 18.99 27.80
N PRO A 222 -21.07 19.96 28.66
CA PRO A 222 -20.30 20.27 29.88
C PRO A 222 -20.14 19.06 30.81
N GLU A 223 -21.14 18.21 30.91
CA GLU A 223 -21.10 17.03 31.78
C GLU A 223 -20.19 15.92 31.22
N LEU A 224 -20.10 15.82 29.89
CA LEU A 224 -19.10 14.96 29.23
C LEU A 224 -17.68 15.51 29.44
N LEU A 225 -17.48 16.82 29.26
CA LEU A 225 -16.17 17.46 29.46
C LEU A 225 -15.64 17.25 30.89
N LYS A 226 -16.49 17.41 31.93
CA LYS A 226 -16.09 17.12 33.32
C LYS A 226 -15.57 15.69 33.53
N ARG A 227 -16.03 14.72 32.73
CA ARG A 227 -15.57 13.32 32.77
C ARG A 227 -14.27 13.15 32.05
N LEU A 228 -14.18 13.69 30.82
CA LEU A 228 -12.98 13.57 29.97
C LEU A 228 -11.78 14.28 30.58
N GLN A 229 -11.98 15.43 31.23
CA GLN A 229 -10.91 16.19 31.90
C GLN A 229 -10.26 15.44 33.09
N LYS A 230 -10.84 14.34 33.55
CA LYS A 230 -10.22 13.45 34.55
C LYS A 230 -9.24 12.45 33.95
N ILE A 231 -9.23 12.31 32.62
CA ILE A 231 -8.38 11.36 31.91
C ILE A 231 -7.01 12.01 31.68
N PRO A 232 -5.93 11.37 32.09
CA PRO A 232 -4.59 11.89 31.83
C PRO A 232 -4.35 12.18 30.36
N GLY A 233 -3.79 13.34 30.05
CA GLY A 233 -3.47 13.75 28.68
C GLY A 233 -4.68 14.24 27.85
N PHE A 234 -5.90 14.27 28.39
CA PHE A 234 -7.04 14.80 27.63
C PHE A 234 -6.80 16.25 27.18
N THR A 235 -6.76 16.46 25.87
CA THR A 235 -6.36 17.73 25.25
C THR A 235 -7.54 18.39 24.52
N THR A 236 -8.31 17.61 23.76
CA THR A 236 -9.33 18.18 22.89
C THR A 236 -10.55 17.25 22.70
N LEU A 237 -11.73 17.86 22.57
CA LEU A 237 -12.97 17.20 22.17
C LEU A 237 -13.48 17.80 20.86
N VAL A 238 -13.67 16.95 19.86
CA VAL A 238 -14.19 17.30 18.54
C VAL A 238 -15.48 16.53 18.27
N LEU A 239 -16.41 17.15 17.58
CA LEU A 239 -17.59 16.50 17.02
C LEU A 239 -17.40 16.37 15.49
N SER A 240 -17.46 15.14 15.01
CA SER A 240 -17.52 14.86 13.55
C SER A 240 -18.97 14.63 13.16
N VAL A 241 -19.49 15.47 12.27
CA VAL A 241 -20.87 15.39 11.78
C VAL A 241 -20.90 14.45 10.57
N ASN A 242 -21.45 13.26 10.77
CA ASN A 242 -21.63 12.26 9.73
C ASN A 242 -23.10 11.88 9.59
N THR A 243 -23.79 12.55 8.67
CA THR A 243 -25.20 12.31 8.36
C THR A 243 -25.40 11.41 7.13
N LYS A 244 -24.31 10.93 6.50
CA LYS A 244 -24.38 10.08 5.32
C LYS A 244 -24.59 8.61 5.70
N LYS A 245 -25.30 7.88 4.85
CA LYS A 245 -25.32 6.41 4.90
C LYS A 245 -24.00 5.87 4.31
N GLY A 246 -23.52 4.75 4.83
CA GLY A 246 -22.33 4.07 4.34
C GLY A 246 -21.26 3.84 5.41
N ASN A 247 -20.13 3.25 4.99
CA ASN A 247 -19.10 2.73 5.89
C ASN A 247 -18.06 3.79 6.33
N ALA A 248 -18.12 5.02 5.80
CA ALA A 248 -17.22 6.08 6.23
C ALA A 248 -17.52 6.46 7.69
N VAL A 249 -16.51 6.32 8.55
CA VAL A 249 -16.66 6.64 9.99
C VAL A 249 -16.74 8.15 10.19
N LEU A 250 -15.75 8.91 9.73
CA LEU A 250 -15.70 10.36 9.89
C LEU A 250 -16.58 11.06 8.85
N GLY A 251 -17.21 12.15 9.26
CA GLY A 251 -17.97 13.03 8.38
C GLY A 251 -17.13 14.14 7.76
N ASP A 252 -17.80 15.03 7.02
CA ASP A 252 -17.12 16.13 6.32
C ASP A 252 -16.94 17.39 7.19
N LYS A 253 -17.83 17.60 8.16
CA LYS A 253 -17.83 18.77 9.05
C LYS A 253 -17.29 18.37 10.43
N PHE A 254 -16.38 19.18 10.96
CA PHE A 254 -15.83 19.04 12.31
C PHE A 254 -16.12 20.30 13.13
N ILE A 255 -16.49 20.11 14.38
CA ILE A 255 -16.80 21.18 15.35
C ILE A 255 -15.95 20.93 16.59
N THR A 256 -15.03 21.82 16.89
CA THR A 256 -14.25 21.76 18.12
C THR A 256 -15.13 22.19 19.30
N LEU A 257 -15.35 21.28 20.25
CA LEU A 257 -16.12 21.50 21.44
C LEU A 257 -15.26 21.92 22.63
N HIS A 258 -14.00 21.53 22.65
CA HIS A 258 -13.02 21.88 23.67
C HIS A 258 -11.60 21.72 23.12
N GLY A 259 -10.66 22.57 23.57
CA GLY A 259 -9.24 22.53 23.19
C GLY A 259 -8.99 23.01 21.77
N PRO A 260 -7.81 22.69 21.20
CA PRO A 260 -7.38 23.22 19.90
C PRO A 260 -7.98 22.49 18.68
N GLY A 261 -8.64 21.34 18.85
CA GLY A 261 -9.16 20.51 17.75
C GLY A 261 -8.13 19.52 17.17
N TYR A 262 -6.95 19.48 17.72
CA TYR A 262 -5.84 18.57 17.34
C TYR A 262 -5.01 18.20 18.57
N ILE A 263 -4.09 17.25 18.38
CA ILE A 263 -2.99 16.96 19.29
C ILE A 263 -1.67 17.06 18.54
N GLU A 264 -0.58 17.14 19.26
CA GLU A 264 0.77 17.05 18.71
C GLU A 264 1.42 15.75 19.18
N ASP A 265 2.25 15.16 18.31
CA ASP A 265 3.09 14.02 18.68
C ASP A 265 4.42 14.08 17.93
N THR A 266 5.43 13.39 18.43
CA THR A 266 6.78 13.39 17.85
C THR A 266 7.07 12.05 17.21
N LEU A 267 7.56 12.03 15.96
CA LEU A 267 8.00 10.84 15.22
C LEU A 267 9.31 11.16 14.49
N CYS A 268 10.32 10.31 14.60
CA CYS A 268 11.66 10.54 14.05
C CYS A 268 12.26 11.90 14.49
N GLY A 269 12.01 12.32 15.73
CA GLY A 269 12.48 13.61 16.26
C GLY A 269 11.71 14.84 15.78
N LEU A 270 10.69 14.68 14.94
CA LEU A 270 9.88 15.76 14.37
C LEU A 270 8.50 15.81 14.99
N THR A 271 7.99 17.02 15.24
CA THR A 271 6.66 17.25 15.81
C THR A 271 5.61 17.40 14.73
N PHE A 272 4.56 16.59 14.81
CA PHE A 272 3.43 16.59 13.88
C PHE A 272 2.14 17.01 14.58
N ARG A 273 1.35 17.85 13.91
CA ARG A 273 -0.02 18.16 14.31
C ARG A 273 -0.96 17.11 13.74
N LEU A 274 -1.78 16.53 14.59
CA LEU A 274 -2.68 15.42 14.29
C LEU A 274 -4.12 15.79 14.59
N SER A 275 -4.91 16.03 13.55
CA SER A 275 -6.36 16.21 13.60
C SER A 275 -7.08 14.84 13.55
N PRO A 276 -8.41 14.78 13.73
CA PRO A 276 -9.15 13.53 13.49
C PRO A 276 -8.95 12.97 12.06
N ARG A 277 -8.74 13.83 11.05
CA ARG A 277 -8.58 13.45 9.64
C ARG A 277 -7.15 13.04 9.26
N SER A 278 -6.15 13.53 9.97
CA SER A 278 -4.76 13.30 9.62
C SER A 278 -4.46 11.80 9.60
N PHE A 279 -3.89 11.30 8.50
CA PHE A 279 -3.28 9.98 8.49
C PHE A 279 -2.01 10.03 9.34
N TYR A 280 -1.83 9.06 10.19
CA TYR A 280 -0.64 8.87 11.01
C TYR A 280 -0.57 7.40 11.41
N GLN A 281 0.60 6.81 11.30
CA GLN A 281 0.80 5.40 11.58
C GLN A 281 0.36 5.03 12.99
N VAL A 282 -0.41 3.94 13.11
CA VAL A 282 -1.07 3.60 14.38
C VAL A 282 -0.16 2.93 15.39
N ASN A 283 0.98 2.38 14.95
CA ASN A 283 2.02 1.83 15.79
C ASN A 283 3.25 2.74 15.70
N HIS A 284 3.37 3.66 16.63
CA HIS A 284 4.40 4.71 16.64
C HIS A 284 5.84 4.13 16.60
N HIS A 285 6.13 3.18 17.49
CA HIS A 285 7.48 2.61 17.58
C HIS A 285 7.88 1.87 16.30
N GLN A 286 6.96 1.10 15.75
CA GLN A 286 7.22 0.39 14.50
C GLN A 286 7.25 1.33 13.29
N ALA A 287 6.45 2.40 13.27
CA ALA A 287 6.50 3.42 12.22
C ALA A 287 7.87 4.11 12.19
N GLN A 288 8.43 4.45 13.34
CA GLN A 288 9.77 5.03 13.43
C GLN A 288 10.82 4.07 12.85
N ARG A 289 10.81 2.79 13.28
CA ARG A 289 11.75 1.77 12.78
C ARG A 289 11.56 1.49 11.28
N LEU A 290 10.32 1.51 10.79
CA LEU A 290 10.00 1.36 9.37
C LEU A 290 10.61 2.51 8.56
N TYR A 291 10.44 3.76 9.01
CA TYR A 291 10.98 4.94 8.34
C TYR A 291 12.51 4.97 8.39
N GLU A 292 13.11 4.67 9.54
CA GLU A 292 14.55 4.55 9.68
C GLU A 292 15.12 3.49 8.72
N ALA A 293 14.47 2.33 8.59
CA ALA A 293 14.88 1.28 7.67
C ALA A 293 14.72 1.70 6.20
N ALA A 294 13.61 2.38 5.85
CA ALA A 294 13.39 2.88 4.49
C ALA A 294 14.42 3.95 4.10
N ILE A 295 14.73 4.88 5.01
CA ILE A 295 15.74 5.93 4.81
C ILE A 295 17.14 5.32 4.68
N ALA A 296 17.47 4.32 5.50
CA ALA A 296 18.75 3.62 5.41
C ALA A 296 18.92 2.89 4.08
N GLN A 297 17.86 2.24 3.56
CA GLN A 297 17.89 1.57 2.25
C GLN A 297 17.95 2.56 1.08
N ALA A 298 17.45 3.76 1.25
CA ALA A 298 17.48 4.82 0.25
C ALA A 298 18.91 5.34 -0.01
N GLU A 299 19.82 5.22 0.97
CA GLU A 299 21.20 5.74 0.92
C GLU A 299 21.25 7.19 0.41
N ILE A 300 20.43 8.03 1.04
CA ILE A 300 20.28 9.45 0.68
C ILE A 300 21.53 10.22 1.12
N THR A 301 21.97 11.14 0.27
CA THR A 301 23.09 12.07 0.53
C THR A 301 22.62 13.52 0.47
N LYS A 302 23.48 14.44 0.94
CA LYS A 302 23.21 15.89 0.94
C LYS A 302 23.10 16.52 -0.46
N ASP A 303 23.55 15.82 -1.48
CA ASP A 303 23.47 16.28 -2.86
C ASP A 303 22.20 15.78 -3.57
N ASP A 304 21.46 14.83 -2.96
CA ASP A 304 20.33 14.17 -3.58
C ASP A 304 19.06 15.02 -3.58
N LEU A 305 18.34 14.94 -4.70
CA LEU A 305 16.93 15.28 -4.82
C LEU A 305 16.09 14.03 -4.55
N VAL A 306 15.27 14.06 -3.51
CA VAL A 306 14.37 12.96 -3.16
C VAL A 306 12.93 13.33 -3.52
N LEU A 307 12.23 12.41 -4.18
CA LEU A 307 10.80 12.53 -4.48
C LEU A 307 10.02 11.52 -3.63
N ASP A 308 9.08 12.01 -2.82
CA ASP A 308 8.15 11.20 -2.03
C ASP A 308 6.75 11.26 -2.67
N LEU A 309 6.35 10.17 -3.30
CA LEU A 309 5.01 10.02 -3.85
C LEU A 309 4.09 9.40 -2.80
N TYR A 310 2.92 9.98 -2.58
CA TYR A 310 1.95 9.65 -1.54
C TYR A 310 2.35 10.13 -0.12
N CYS A 311 2.90 11.34 -0.04
CA CYS A 311 3.54 11.86 1.19
C CYS A 311 2.61 12.09 2.40
N GLY A 312 1.29 12.09 2.21
CA GLY A 312 0.33 12.34 3.29
C GLY A 312 0.56 13.70 3.98
N VAL A 313 0.67 13.69 5.31
CA VAL A 313 1.01 14.89 6.11
C VAL A 313 2.53 15.13 6.22
N GLY A 314 3.31 14.49 5.36
CA GLY A 314 4.75 14.70 5.22
C GLY A 314 5.61 13.92 6.23
N THR A 315 5.12 12.84 6.85
CA THR A 315 5.86 12.15 7.92
C THR A 315 7.19 11.57 7.45
N ILE A 316 7.22 10.80 6.35
CA ILE A 316 8.45 10.23 5.80
C ILE A 316 9.24 11.27 5.02
N THR A 317 8.56 12.17 4.28
CA THR A 317 9.18 13.29 3.55
C THR A 317 10.08 14.13 4.44
N LEU A 318 9.52 14.58 5.58
CA LEU A 318 10.25 15.43 6.52
C LEU A 318 11.35 14.69 7.28
N ALA A 319 11.15 13.38 7.54
CA ALA A 319 12.20 12.55 8.14
C ALA A 319 13.42 12.41 7.19
N MET A 320 13.21 12.37 5.86
CA MET A 320 14.29 12.33 4.86
C MET A 320 14.99 13.68 4.67
N ALA A 321 14.32 14.79 4.95
CA ALA A 321 14.84 16.15 4.69
C ALA A 321 16.17 16.42 5.41
N SER A 322 16.40 15.80 6.59
CA SER A 322 17.65 15.92 7.31
C SER A 322 18.83 15.25 6.60
N ALA A 323 18.60 14.27 5.72
CA ALA A 323 19.63 13.54 4.99
C ALA A 323 19.82 14.04 3.55
N ALA A 324 18.77 14.63 2.94
CA ALA A 324 18.72 15.07 1.56
C ALA A 324 19.15 16.53 1.36
N GLY A 325 19.53 16.87 0.13
CA GLY A 325 19.69 18.27 -0.30
C GLY A 325 18.34 18.95 -0.51
N ARG A 326 17.41 18.27 -1.16
CA ARG A 326 16.04 18.73 -1.41
C ARG A 326 15.07 17.56 -1.40
N VAL A 327 13.88 17.76 -0.84
CA VAL A 327 12.81 16.74 -0.85
C VAL A 327 11.54 17.35 -1.46
N ILE A 328 10.90 16.61 -2.36
CA ILE A 328 9.61 16.95 -2.96
C ILE A 328 8.58 15.90 -2.51
N GLY A 329 7.52 16.34 -1.84
CA GLY A 329 6.36 15.51 -1.47
C GLY A 329 5.18 15.73 -2.40
N VAL A 330 4.52 14.66 -2.85
CA VAL A 330 3.30 14.71 -3.66
C VAL A 330 2.17 13.99 -2.93
N GLU A 331 1.00 14.63 -2.84
CA GLU A 331 -0.19 14.07 -2.19
C GLU A 331 -1.47 14.56 -2.89
N VAL A 332 -2.43 13.67 -3.07
CA VAL A 332 -3.69 13.98 -3.77
C VAL A 332 -4.69 14.76 -2.91
N ILE A 333 -4.57 14.69 -1.58
CA ILE A 333 -5.51 15.33 -0.65
C ILE A 333 -5.02 16.73 -0.29
N PRO A 334 -5.71 17.83 -0.75
CA PRO A 334 -5.24 19.21 -0.52
C PRO A 334 -4.99 19.54 0.95
N GLN A 335 -5.85 19.08 1.87
CA GLN A 335 -5.69 19.33 3.30
C GLN A 335 -4.43 18.66 3.86
N ALA A 336 -4.07 17.46 3.39
CA ALA A 336 -2.86 16.78 3.83
C ALA A 336 -1.59 17.52 3.35
N VAL A 337 -1.63 18.11 2.14
CA VAL A 337 -0.56 18.97 1.62
C VAL A 337 -0.36 20.21 2.50
N GLU A 338 -1.45 20.88 2.90
CA GLU A 338 -1.35 22.03 3.81
C GLU A 338 -0.84 21.61 5.20
N ASP A 339 -1.32 20.48 5.72
CA ASP A 339 -0.82 19.91 6.98
C ASP A 339 0.69 19.58 6.88
N ALA A 340 1.17 19.09 5.72
CA ALA A 340 2.59 18.79 5.49
C ALA A 340 3.45 20.07 5.47
N LYS A 341 3.00 21.13 4.79
CA LYS A 341 3.65 22.45 4.79
C LYS A 341 3.72 23.06 6.21
N ASP A 342 2.62 22.97 6.96
CA ASP A 342 2.58 23.43 8.35
C ASP A 342 3.54 22.61 9.24
N ASN A 343 3.66 21.30 9.03
CA ASN A 343 4.58 20.44 9.74
C ASN A 343 6.05 20.76 9.37
N ALA A 344 6.37 21.04 8.10
CA ALA A 344 7.69 21.49 7.68
C ALA A 344 8.09 22.79 8.40
N LYS A 345 7.22 23.80 8.35
CA LYS A 345 7.43 25.08 9.04
C LYS A 345 7.61 24.93 10.56
N ARG A 346 6.79 24.08 11.18
CA ARG A 346 6.84 23.76 12.63
C ARG A 346 8.20 23.20 13.05
N ASN A 347 8.81 22.40 12.19
CA ASN A 347 10.09 21.75 12.45
C ASN A 347 11.30 22.51 11.88
N GLY A 348 11.10 23.71 11.31
CA GLY A 348 12.18 24.52 10.72
C GLY A 348 12.83 23.87 9.50
N ILE A 349 12.08 23.05 8.75
CA ILE A 349 12.56 22.37 7.55
C ILE A 349 12.25 23.25 6.33
N GLU A 350 13.30 23.73 5.64
CA GLU A 350 13.22 24.67 4.52
C GLU A 350 13.48 24.00 3.16
N ASN A 351 14.08 22.80 3.16
CA ASN A 351 14.43 22.05 1.95
C ASN A 351 13.36 21.02 1.52
N ALA A 352 12.13 21.12 2.03
CA ALA A 352 11.01 20.28 1.66
C ALA A 352 9.90 21.10 0.98
N GLU A 353 9.46 20.65 -0.20
CA GLU A 353 8.38 21.25 -0.98
C GLU A 353 7.23 20.24 -1.13
N PHE A 354 5.98 20.74 -1.23
CA PHE A 354 4.80 19.89 -1.31
C PHE A 354 3.87 20.32 -2.43
N PHE A 355 3.48 19.36 -3.27
CA PHE A 355 2.58 19.54 -4.40
C PHE A 355 1.30 18.72 -4.22
N CYS A 356 0.17 19.33 -4.59
CA CYS A 356 -1.12 18.67 -4.57
C CYS A 356 -1.44 18.10 -5.96
N GLY A 357 -1.57 16.78 -6.06
CA GLY A 357 -1.91 16.11 -7.32
C GLY A 357 -1.92 14.59 -7.20
N ASP A 358 -2.46 13.92 -8.23
CA ASP A 358 -2.29 12.47 -8.39
C ASP A 358 -0.80 12.15 -8.59
N ALA A 359 -0.32 11.10 -7.91
CA ALA A 359 1.10 10.77 -7.89
C ALA A 359 1.69 10.52 -9.29
N GLY A 360 0.97 9.79 -10.15
CA GLY A 360 1.43 9.51 -11.51
C GLY A 360 1.45 10.75 -12.38
N GLN A 361 0.38 11.55 -12.36
CA GLN A 361 0.30 12.78 -13.15
C GLN A 361 1.31 13.84 -12.69
N ALA A 362 1.46 14.02 -11.37
CA ALA A 362 2.44 14.95 -10.82
C ALA A 362 3.88 14.50 -11.16
N ALA A 363 4.19 13.21 -11.08
CA ALA A 363 5.49 12.69 -11.46
C ALA A 363 5.80 12.93 -12.95
N LEU A 364 4.83 12.70 -13.84
CA LEU A 364 4.97 12.99 -15.27
C LEU A 364 5.15 14.50 -15.55
N GLU A 365 4.50 15.36 -14.77
CA GLU A 365 4.66 16.80 -14.92
C GLU A 365 6.03 17.28 -14.43
N LEU A 366 6.54 16.74 -13.32
CA LEU A 366 7.90 17.00 -12.83
C LEU A 366 8.95 16.55 -13.86
N ASP A 367 8.75 15.37 -14.48
CA ASP A 367 9.62 14.88 -15.56
C ASP A 367 9.65 15.86 -16.76
N LYS A 368 8.48 16.37 -17.20
CA LYS A 368 8.44 17.38 -18.28
C LYS A 368 9.15 18.70 -17.93
N GLN A 369 9.17 19.04 -16.65
CA GLN A 369 9.91 20.22 -16.15
C GLN A 369 11.41 19.98 -16.01
N GLY A 370 11.89 18.76 -16.34
CA GLY A 370 13.30 18.38 -16.22
C GLY A 370 13.76 18.11 -14.79
N ILE A 371 12.82 17.88 -13.87
CA ILE A 371 13.12 17.53 -12.49
C ILE A 371 13.38 16.02 -12.43
N ILE A 372 14.63 15.64 -12.25
CA ILE A 372 15.08 14.23 -12.19
C ILE A 372 15.49 13.93 -10.76
N PRO A 373 14.71 13.15 -10.01
CA PRO A 373 15.07 12.74 -8.65
C PRO A 373 16.17 11.68 -8.67
N ASP A 374 17.10 11.75 -7.72
CA ASP A 374 18.11 10.72 -7.48
C ASP A 374 17.50 9.50 -6.79
N VAL A 375 16.59 9.74 -5.86
CA VAL A 375 15.88 8.73 -5.08
C VAL A 375 14.40 9.01 -5.10
N VAL A 376 13.60 7.96 -5.27
CA VAL A 376 12.14 8.04 -5.11
C VAL A 376 11.70 7.12 -3.99
N VAL A 377 10.85 7.63 -3.11
CA VAL A 377 10.16 6.85 -2.07
C VAL A 377 8.68 6.82 -2.39
N VAL A 378 8.07 5.66 -2.26
CA VAL A 378 6.63 5.48 -2.49
C VAL A 378 6.00 4.68 -1.35
N ASP A 379 4.84 5.14 -0.86
CA ASP A 379 3.97 4.43 0.10
C ASP A 379 2.52 4.48 -0.42
N PRO A 380 2.21 3.75 -1.51
CA PRO A 380 0.93 3.84 -2.17
C PRO A 380 -0.19 3.13 -1.37
N PRO A 381 -1.46 3.41 -1.66
CA PRO A 381 -2.58 2.66 -1.10
C PRO A 381 -2.54 1.18 -1.54
N ARG A 382 -3.37 0.33 -0.92
CA ARG A 382 -3.42 -1.13 -1.14
C ARG A 382 -3.44 -1.61 -2.60
N LYS A 383 -3.92 -0.80 -3.53
CA LYS A 383 -3.94 -1.15 -4.97
C LYS A 383 -2.57 -1.07 -5.66
N GLY A 384 -1.54 -0.56 -4.97
CA GLY A 384 -0.21 -0.36 -5.51
C GLY A 384 -0.10 0.86 -6.44
N LEU A 385 0.96 0.90 -7.25
CA LEU A 385 1.21 1.95 -8.23
C LEU A 385 0.27 1.79 -9.44
N ASN A 386 -0.11 2.92 -10.03
CA ASN A 386 -0.80 2.93 -11.32
C ASN A 386 0.23 2.95 -12.48
N ALA A 387 -0.25 2.74 -13.70
CA ALA A 387 0.60 2.69 -14.89
C ALA A 387 1.36 3.99 -15.12
N ASP A 388 0.73 5.13 -14.88
CA ASP A 388 1.36 6.45 -15.06
C ASP A 388 2.52 6.65 -14.09
N THR A 389 2.37 6.21 -12.83
CA THR A 389 3.47 6.26 -11.85
C THR A 389 4.64 5.36 -12.26
N ILE A 390 4.36 4.12 -12.69
CA ILE A 390 5.41 3.20 -13.18
C ILE A 390 6.14 3.79 -14.39
N GLU A 391 5.42 4.39 -15.32
CA GLU A 391 5.99 5.03 -16.51
C GLU A 391 6.84 6.27 -16.15
N ALA A 392 6.34 7.12 -15.24
CA ALA A 392 7.08 8.27 -14.76
C ALA A 392 8.40 7.86 -14.08
N LEU A 393 8.38 6.83 -13.21
CA LEU A 393 9.56 6.29 -12.57
C LEU A 393 10.58 5.76 -13.58
N HIS A 394 10.11 5.11 -14.65
CA HIS A 394 10.99 4.63 -15.72
C HIS A 394 11.67 5.80 -16.45
N ARG A 395 10.92 6.83 -16.83
CA ARG A 395 11.42 8.00 -17.58
C ARG A 395 12.37 8.86 -16.76
N MET A 396 12.00 9.21 -15.54
CA MET A 396 12.87 9.96 -14.62
C MET A 396 14.14 9.19 -14.29
N GLY A 397 14.07 7.86 -14.21
CA GLY A 397 15.19 6.95 -14.02
C GLY A 397 15.97 7.18 -12.73
N PRO A 398 15.33 7.33 -11.54
CA PRO A 398 16.04 7.48 -10.29
C PRO A 398 17.02 6.31 -10.08
N ARG A 399 18.18 6.58 -9.46
CA ARG A 399 19.14 5.52 -9.13
C ARG A 399 18.58 4.51 -8.14
N ARG A 400 17.62 4.92 -7.27
CA ARG A 400 16.95 4.07 -6.29
C ARG A 400 15.48 4.38 -6.17
N ILE A 401 14.70 3.32 -5.96
CA ILE A 401 13.29 3.38 -5.58
C ILE A 401 13.14 2.60 -4.28
N VAL A 402 12.71 3.27 -3.21
CA VAL A 402 12.31 2.62 -1.96
C VAL A 402 10.78 2.55 -1.93
N TYR A 403 10.27 1.34 -1.88
CA TYR A 403 8.83 1.07 -1.92
C TYR A 403 8.38 0.49 -0.59
N VAL A 404 7.58 1.24 0.16
CA VAL A 404 6.88 0.80 1.37
C VAL A 404 5.47 0.36 0.97
N SER A 405 4.97 -0.75 1.52
CA SER A 405 3.64 -1.26 1.14
C SER A 405 3.00 -2.09 2.24
N CYS A 406 1.70 -1.86 2.45
CA CYS A 406 0.86 -2.68 3.32
C CYS A 406 0.25 -3.91 2.60
N ASP A 407 0.54 -4.12 1.31
CA ASP A 407 0.08 -5.28 0.54
C ASP A 407 1.22 -5.91 -0.27
N PRO A 408 1.79 -7.04 0.20
CA PRO A 408 2.91 -7.68 -0.48
C PRO A 408 2.59 -8.17 -1.90
N ALA A 409 1.33 -8.46 -2.21
CA ALA A 409 0.97 -8.97 -3.54
C ALA A 409 1.01 -7.86 -4.60
N THR A 410 0.44 -6.69 -4.30
CA THR A 410 0.49 -5.53 -5.20
C THR A 410 1.91 -4.98 -5.32
N LEU A 411 2.67 -4.93 -4.22
CA LEU A 411 4.10 -4.60 -4.24
C LEU A 411 4.86 -5.51 -5.21
N SER A 412 4.67 -6.83 -5.10
CA SER A 412 5.40 -7.81 -5.91
C SER A 412 5.07 -7.70 -7.39
N ARG A 413 3.80 -7.41 -7.75
CA ARG A 413 3.40 -7.08 -9.11
C ARG A 413 4.15 -5.85 -9.62
N ASP A 414 4.21 -4.79 -8.83
CA ASP A 414 4.87 -3.55 -9.21
C ASP A 414 6.38 -3.70 -9.31
N VAL A 415 7.00 -4.51 -8.45
CA VAL A 415 8.42 -4.91 -8.55
C VAL A 415 8.68 -5.60 -9.89
N ALA A 416 7.84 -6.55 -10.33
CA ALA A 416 7.99 -7.19 -11.62
C ALA A 416 7.94 -6.18 -12.78
N LEU A 417 6.99 -5.23 -12.75
CA LEU A 417 6.87 -4.18 -13.75
C LEU A 417 8.09 -3.22 -13.77
N LEU A 418 8.64 -2.89 -12.62
CA LEU A 418 9.85 -2.05 -12.53
C LEU A 418 11.10 -2.81 -13.00
N LYS A 419 11.17 -4.12 -12.79
CA LYS A 419 12.26 -4.96 -13.32
C LYS A 419 12.28 -4.99 -14.84
N GLU A 420 11.11 -5.07 -15.49
CA GLU A 420 10.99 -4.96 -16.96
C GLU A 420 11.50 -3.61 -17.48
N ARG A 421 11.50 -2.58 -16.61
CA ARG A 421 11.96 -1.21 -16.90
C ARG A 421 13.39 -0.90 -16.44
N GLY A 422 14.18 -1.94 -16.17
CA GLY A 422 15.62 -1.82 -15.90
C GLY A 422 15.99 -1.63 -14.44
N TYR A 423 15.10 -1.95 -13.50
CA TYR A 423 15.43 -2.00 -12.07
C TYR A 423 15.76 -3.43 -11.62
N THR A 424 16.48 -3.55 -10.51
CA THR A 424 16.76 -4.81 -9.82
C THR A 424 16.43 -4.66 -8.34
N LEU A 425 15.83 -5.68 -7.75
CA LEU A 425 15.64 -5.76 -6.31
C LEU A 425 17.01 -5.89 -5.62
N LYS A 426 17.32 -4.98 -4.70
CA LYS A 426 18.55 -4.99 -3.89
C LYS A 426 18.31 -5.50 -2.49
N ASN A 427 17.17 -5.14 -1.91
CA ASN A 427 16.82 -5.52 -0.54
C ASN A 427 15.30 -5.66 -0.40
N ALA A 428 14.88 -6.59 0.45
CA ALA A 428 13.50 -6.77 0.84
C ALA A 428 13.44 -7.04 2.35
N MET A 429 12.48 -6.42 3.03
CA MET A 429 12.27 -6.55 4.46
C MET A 429 10.77 -6.52 4.76
N ALA A 430 10.31 -7.35 5.68
CA ALA A 430 9.00 -7.26 6.28
C ALA A 430 9.03 -6.40 7.55
N ALA A 431 7.91 -5.77 7.92
CA ALA A 431 7.77 -5.06 9.18
C ALA A 431 6.40 -5.32 9.79
N ASP A 432 6.38 -5.68 11.07
CA ASP A 432 5.12 -5.92 11.77
C ASP A 432 4.61 -4.66 12.46
N LEU A 433 3.84 -3.83 11.72
CA LEU A 433 3.17 -2.67 12.27
C LEU A 433 1.90 -3.02 13.05
N PHE A 434 1.37 -4.23 12.82
CA PHE A 434 0.07 -4.64 13.36
C PHE A 434 0.16 -6.00 14.08
N PRO A 435 0.92 -6.10 15.20
CA PRO A 435 0.94 -7.31 16.01
C PRO A 435 -0.47 -7.84 16.31
N ARG A 436 -0.61 -9.15 16.28
CA ARG A 436 -1.87 -9.90 16.42
C ARG A 436 -2.85 -9.80 15.26
N CYS A 437 -2.50 -9.08 14.16
CA CYS A 437 -3.30 -9.01 12.93
C CYS A 437 -2.54 -9.62 11.75
N SER A 438 -3.26 -10.07 10.73
CA SER A 438 -2.67 -10.69 9.52
C SER A 438 -1.97 -9.70 8.58
N HIS A 439 -2.06 -8.40 8.84
CA HIS A 439 -1.39 -7.39 8.03
C HIS A 439 0.13 -7.38 8.26
N VAL A 440 0.87 -7.16 7.19
CA VAL A 440 2.33 -6.96 7.21
C VAL A 440 2.69 -5.80 6.28
N GLU A 441 3.59 -4.96 6.74
CA GLU A 441 4.24 -3.96 5.89
C GLU A 441 5.49 -4.57 5.25
N SER A 442 5.81 -4.11 4.06
CA SER A 442 6.99 -4.53 3.31
C SER A 442 7.79 -3.32 2.89
N ILE A 443 9.11 -3.40 2.96
CA ILE A 443 10.02 -2.41 2.41
C ILE A 443 10.87 -3.13 1.36
N VAL A 444 10.91 -2.60 0.14
CA VAL A 444 11.86 -3.06 -0.86
C VAL A 444 12.67 -1.89 -1.39
N CYS A 445 13.94 -2.15 -1.67
CA CYS A 445 14.80 -1.22 -2.37
C CYS A 445 15.12 -1.80 -3.76
N LEU A 446 14.80 -1.02 -4.79
CA LEU A 446 15.18 -1.31 -6.15
C LEU A 446 16.26 -0.31 -6.59
N SER A 447 17.28 -0.78 -7.30
CA SER A 447 18.24 0.11 -7.96
C SER A 447 18.19 -0.07 -9.47
N ARG A 448 18.45 1.01 -10.19
CA ARG A 448 18.60 0.98 -11.63
C ARG A 448 19.77 0.07 -11.98
N LYS A 449 19.61 -0.77 -13.01
CA LYS A 449 20.71 -1.56 -13.55
C LYS A 449 21.77 -0.58 -14.08
N GLU A 450 22.98 -0.68 -13.58
CA GLU A 450 24.10 -0.05 -14.25
C GLU A 450 24.25 -0.74 -15.60
N VAL A 451 24.16 0.03 -16.68
CA VAL A 451 24.50 -0.46 -18.01
C VAL A 451 26.02 -0.60 -18.01
N SER A 452 26.51 -1.76 -17.57
CA SER A 452 27.95 -2.07 -17.56
C SER A 452 28.52 -2.32 -18.97
N ASP A 453 27.67 -2.31 -19.98
CA ASP A 453 28.07 -2.39 -21.39
C ASP A 453 27.95 -1.01 -22.05
N TYR A 454 28.85 -0.11 -21.70
CA TYR A 454 29.25 0.90 -22.68
C TYR A 454 30.01 0.18 -23.78
N LEU A 455 29.35 -0.11 -24.91
CA LEU A 455 30.06 -0.26 -26.16
C LEU A 455 30.81 1.06 -26.37
N ARG A 456 32.09 1.09 -26.03
CA ARG A 456 32.98 2.17 -26.48
C ARG A 456 33.11 2.01 -28.00
N ILE A 457 32.18 2.66 -28.71
CA ILE A 457 32.37 2.90 -30.15
C ILE A 457 33.39 4.04 -30.20
N SER A 458 34.65 3.70 -30.45
CA SER A 458 35.65 4.67 -30.90
C SER A 458 35.27 5.04 -32.30
N VAL A 459 34.56 6.12 -32.48
CA VAL A 459 34.30 6.74 -33.78
C VAL A 459 35.56 7.52 -34.12
N ASN A 460 36.28 7.07 -35.12
CA ASN A 460 37.40 7.82 -35.71
C ASN A 460 36.79 9.08 -36.35
N THR A 461 37.09 10.26 -35.82
CA THR A 461 36.53 11.53 -36.29
C THR A 461 36.98 11.89 -37.70
N GLU A 462 37.93 11.17 -38.30
CA GLU A 462 38.36 11.32 -39.70
C GLU A 462 37.36 10.69 -40.70
N ASP A 463 36.42 9.81 -40.25
CA ASP A 463 35.40 9.21 -41.10
C ASP A 463 34.05 9.97 -41.09
N LEU A 464 33.97 11.13 -40.40
CA LEU A 464 32.73 11.91 -40.21
C LEU A 464 32.47 12.98 -41.29
N GLU A 465 33.25 13.04 -42.36
CA GLU A 465 33.04 14.08 -43.39
C GLU A 465 32.12 13.69 -44.56
N THR A 466 31.33 12.62 -44.47
CA THR A 466 30.28 12.40 -45.49
C THR A 466 29.03 11.75 -44.85
N ASN A 467 27.94 12.51 -44.75
CA ASN A 467 26.54 12.12 -44.53
C ASN A 467 25.88 12.47 -43.17
N ALA A 468 26.33 13.44 -42.42
CA ALA A 468 25.55 13.98 -41.33
C ALA A 468 24.40 14.84 -41.89
N GLY A 469 23.14 14.33 -41.89
CA GLY A 469 21.98 15.15 -42.06
C GLY A 469 20.91 14.79 -43.07
N ARG A 470 20.99 13.66 -43.77
CA ARG A 470 19.93 13.26 -44.71
C ARG A 470 19.12 12.09 -44.15
N ILE A 471 17.86 12.37 -43.74
CA ILE A 471 16.87 11.31 -43.43
C ILE A 471 16.39 10.74 -44.76
N TYR A 472 16.80 9.52 -45.10
CA TYR A 472 16.38 8.84 -46.32
C TYR A 472 14.97 8.25 -46.16
N SER A 473 14.10 8.60 -47.11
CA SER A 473 12.69 8.18 -47.15
C SER A 473 12.52 6.84 -47.89
N ASN A 474 11.35 6.23 -47.81
CA ASN A 474 10.98 5.08 -48.63
C ASN A 474 11.03 5.40 -50.14
N ASP A 475 10.88 6.66 -50.52
CA ASP A 475 10.96 7.08 -51.93
C ASP A 475 12.42 7.15 -52.42
N ASP A 476 13.37 7.49 -51.58
CA ASP A 476 14.80 7.41 -51.89
C ASP A 476 15.22 5.95 -52.16
N ILE A 477 14.72 5.01 -51.34
CA ILE A 477 14.96 3.56 -51.56
C ILE A 477 14.37 3.07 -52.87
N LYS A 478 13.14 3.49 -53.21
CA LYS A 478 12.48 3.13 -54.47
C LYS A 478 13.26 3.67 -55.68
N GLN A 479 13.69 4.93 -55.60
CA GLN A 479 14.45 5.58 -56.67
C GLN A 479 15.79 4.89 -56.90
N TYR A 480 16.52 4.57 -55.85
CA TYR A 480 17.78 3.81 -55.95
C TYR A 480 17.60 2.46 -56.64
N ILE A 481 16.52 1.72 -56.28
CA ILE A 481 16.23 0.41 -56.88
C ILE A 481 15.83 0.55 -58.34
N GLU A 482 15.02 1.56 -58.69
CA GLU A 482 14.61 1.83 -60.08
C GLU A 482 15.82 2.21 -60.94
N ASP A 483 16.71 3.07 -60.45
CA ASP A 483 17.91 3.52 -61.17
C ASP A 483 18.93 2.40 -61.38
N LYS A 484 19.09 1.50 -60.39
CA LYS A 484 20.11 0.46 -60.41
C LYS A 484 19.65 -0.83 -61.10
N TYR A 485 18.39 -1.22 -60.87
CA TYR A 485 17.86 -2.51 -61.32
C TYR A 485 16.79 -2.40 -62.41
N GLY A 486 16.30 -1.20 -62.71
CA GLY A 486 15.35 -0.96 -63.78
C GLY A 486 13.91 -1.40 -63.49
N PHE A 487 13.57 -1.72 -62.23
CA PHE A 487 12.22 -2.11 -61.85
C PHE A 487 11.70 -1.36 -60.62
N LYS A 488 10.37 -1.21 -60.48
CA LYS A 488 9.73 -0.55 -59.38
C LYS A 488 9.38 -1.48 -58.23
N VAL A 489 9.59 -1.01 -57.00
CA VAL A 489 9.16 -1.69 -55.77
C VAL A 489 8.05 -0.90 -55.06
N HIS A 490 7.14 -1.63 -54.43
CA HIS A 490 6.03 -1.04 -53.65
C HIS A 490 6.47 -0.81 -52.19
N SER A 491 6.01 0.26 -51.53
CA SER A 491 6.34 0.56 -50.11
C SER A 491 6.02 -0.60 -49.17
N ALA A 492 4.97 -1.38 -49.46
CA ALA A 492 4.61 -2.55 -48.68
C ALA A 492 5.70 -3.64 -48.66
N TYR A 493 6.48 -3.80 -49.76
CA TYR A 493 7.61 -4.72 -49.80
C TYR A 493 8.79 -4.22 -48.98
N ILE A 494 9.05 -2.90 -48.98
CA ILE A 494 10.08 -2.30 -48.13
C ILE A 494 9.72 -2.53 -46.66
N GLY A 495 8.46 -2.34 -46.25
CA GLY A 495 7.96 -2.64 -44.93
C GLY A 495 8.14 -4.10 -44.51
N GLN A 496 7.81 -5.07 -45.39
CA GLN A 496 7.99 -6.50 -45.12
C GLN A 496 9.48 -6.88 -44.92
N VAL A 497 10.38 -6.29 -45.70
CA VAL A 497 11.83 -6.55 -45.56
C VAL A 497 12.37 -5.90 -44.27
N ARG A 498 11.95 -4.69 -43.94
CA ARG A 498 12.32 -4.05 -42.66
C ARG A 498 11.84 -4.84 -41.46
N GLU A 499 10.61 -5.35 -41.49
CA GLU A 499 10.05 -6.19 -40.43
C GLU A 499 10.85 -7.50 -40.26
N LYS A 500 11.22 -8.17 -41.37
CA LYS A 500 12.10 -9.35 -41.33
C LYS A 500 13.47 -9.06 -40.72
N LEU A 501 14.00 -7.85 -40.89
CA LEU A 501 15.30 -7.41 -40.37
C LEU A 501 15.24 -6.79 -38.97
N GLY A 502 14.06 -6.72 -38.36
CA GLY A 502 13.85 -6.15 -37.01
C GLY A 502 13.96 -4.63 -36.94
N ILE A 503 13.89 -3.92 -38.08
CA ILE A 503 13.91 -2.45 -38.15
C ILE A 503 12.49 -1.94 -37.91
N ARG A 504 12.23 -1.38 -36.71
CA ARG A 504 10.91 -0.82 -36.36
C ARG A 504 10.68 0.53 -37.05
N GLU A 505 9.55 0.68 -37.78
CA GLU A 505 9.00 1.98 -38.17
C GLU A 505 8.06 2.49 -37.05
N HIS A 506 8.01 3.84 -36.89
CA HIS A 506 6.99 4.49 -36.05
C HIS A 506 5.60 4.16 -36.60
N GLU A 507 4.69 3.69 -35.73
CA GLU A 507 3.30 3.45 -36.07
C GLU A 507 2.62 4.76 -36.50
N ASN A 508 2.21 4.84 -37.78
CA ASN A 508 1.29 5.88 -38.25
C ASN A 508 -0.15 5.48 -37.90
N TYR A 509 -0.73 6.21 -36.98
CA TYR A 509 -2.18 6.16 -36.68
C TYR A 509 -2.99 6.71 -37.84
N ASN A 510 -3.47 5.82 -38.73
CA ASN A 510 -4.63 6.05 -39.62
C ASN A 510 -5.11 4.70 -40.15
N ASP A 511 -5.95 4.00 -39.36
CA ASP A 511 -6.75 2.87 -39.81
C ASP A 511 -8.02 3.39 -40.50
N SER A 512 -8.04 3.36 -41.83
CA SER A 512 -9.26 3.44 -42.59
C SER A 512 -9.85 2.04 -42.76
N HIS A 513 -11.05 1.84 -42.25
CA HIS A 513 -11.87 0.63 -42.42
C HIS A 513 -12.10 0.29 -43.89
N THR A 514 -11.34 -0.63 -44.45
CA THR A 514 -11.73 -1.45 -45.62
C THR A 514 -11.07 -2.81 -45.55
N SER A 515 -11.84 -3.85 -45.91
CA SER A 515 -11.59 -5.29 -45.78
C SER A 515 -10.17 -5.78 -46.07
N PRO A 516 -9.66 -6.81 -45.37
CA PRO A 516 -8.30 -7.28 -45.50
C PRO A 516 -8.07 -8.02 -46.82
N ARG A 517 -7.34 -7.40 -47.75
CA ARG A 517 -6.73 -8.15 -48.88
C ARG A 517 -5.49 -8.85 -48.30
N LYS A 518 -5.33 -10.16 -48.59
CA LYS A 518 -4.12 -10.93 -48.24
C LYS A 518 -2.89 -10.17 -48.72
N PRO A 519 -1.87 -9.92 -47.88
CA PRO A 519 -0.65 -9.26 -48.29
C PRO A 519 0.07 -10.13 -49.31
N THR A 520 0.40 -9.59 -50.48
CA THR A 520 1.23 -10.25 -51.50
C THR A 520 2.65 -10.34 -50.93
N VAL A 521 3.22 -11.54 -50.88
CA VAL A 521 4.62 -11.78 -50.41
C VAL A 521 5.61 -11.10 -51.37
N CYS A 522 6.63 -10.44 -50.80
CA CYS A 522 7.68 -9.81 -51.60
C CYS A 522 8.43 -10.87 -52.43
N PRO A 523 8.55 -10.71 -53.77
CA PRO A 523 9.36 -11.62 -54.60
C PRO A 523 10.83 -11.56 -54.20
N GLU A 524 11.53 -12.71 -54.23
CA GLU A 524 12.94 -12.84 -53.78
C GLU A 524 13.90 -11.85 -54.48
N GLU A 525 13.73 -11.60 -55.76
CA GLU A 525 14.52 -10.64 -56.55
C GLU A 525 14.34 -9.21 -56.03
N LYS A 526 13.11 -8.83 -55.65
CA LYS A 526 12.81 -7.52 -55.07
C LYS A 526 13.25 -7.41 -53.62
N GLU A 527 13.19 -8.49 -52.84
CA GLU A 527 13.69 -8.58 -51.49
C GLU A 527 15.22 -8.34 -51.43
N ALA A 528 15.96 -8.97 -52.33
CA ALA A 528 17.42 -8.79 -52.45
C ALA A 528 17.79 -7.33 -52.82
N ALA A 529 17.08 -6.72 -53.76
CA ALA A 529 17.32 -5.32 -54.14
C ALA A 529 16.98 -4.33 -53.01
N ILE A 530 15.92 -4.60 -52.22
CA ILE A 530 15.56 -3.77 -51.04
C ILE A 530 16.60 -3.93 -49.94
N MET A 531 17.10 -5.14 -49.68
CA MET A 531 18.15 -5.35 -48.68
C MET A 531 19.45 -4.62 -49.05
N GLU A 532 19.81 -4.61 -50.32
CA GLU A 532 20.98 -3.85 -50.77
C GLU A 532 20.78 -2.33 -50.66
N ALA A 533 19.61 -1.84 -51.03
CA ALA A 533 19.28 -0.41 -50.85
C ALA A 533 19.31 0.02 -49.37
N LEU A 534 18.81 -0.83 -48.47
CA LEU A 534 18.86 -0.56 -47.02
C LEU A 534 20.31 -0.52 -46.50
N LYS A 535 21.22 -1.39 -47.02
CA LYS A 535 22.64 -1.31 -46.70
C LYS A 535 23.28 -0.03 -47.24
N HIS A 536 22.98 0.33 -48.51
CA HIS A 536 23.51 1.54 -49.15
C HIS A 536 23.17 2.81 -48.39
N PHE A 537 21.96 2.89 -47.80
CA PHE A 537 21.50 4.03 -47.03
C PHE A 537 21.78 3.92 -45.50
N GLY A 538 22.49 2.88 -45.06
CA GLY A 538 22.93 2.71 -43.68
C GLY A 538 21.81 2.33 -42.68
N PHE A 539 20.74 1.68 -43.14
CA PHE A 539 19.69 1.14 -42.26
C PHE A 539 20.07 -0.21 -41.64
N ILE A 540 21.03 -0.92 -42.23
CA ILE A 540 21.60 -2.21 -41.78
C ILE A 540 23.09 -2.31 -42.17
#